data_de5cc200d269d651b1e6a4ca7060cf9c
#
_entry.id   de5cc200d269d651b1e6a4ca7060cf9c
#
_cell.length_a   1.000
_cell.length_b   1.000
_cell.length_c   1.000
_cell.angle_alpha   90.00
_cell.angle_beta   90.00
_cell.angle_gamma   90.00
#
_symmetry.space_group_name_H-M   'P 1'
#
loop_
_entity.id
_entity.type
_entity.pdbx_description
1 polymer ?
#
loop_
_entity_poly.entity_id
_entity_poly.type
_entity_poly.pdbx_seq_one_letter_code
_entity_poly.pdbx_strand_id
1 'polypeptide(L)'
;MKYMLLICRNETLWDKLSPAERQKIYADTRELSEELTSRGQYLGGFPLHPSSAATSVRVRDGKRLVTDGPFAETREQLGGYMIVDVKDLDDAIAIAARIPLARTSTVEVRPVREGQPS
;
A
#
# COMPACT_ATOMS: atom_id res chain seq x y z
N MET A 1 2.48 -1.56 18.59
CA MET A 1 3.50 -1.66 17.52
C MET A 1 2.92 -1.17 16.21
N LYS A 2 3.73 -0.45 15.47
CA LYS A 2 3.30 0.10 14.18
C LYS A 2 3.76 -0.77 13.03
N TYR A 3 2.86 -0.98 12.09
CA TYR A 3 3.12 -1.72 10.86
C TYR A 3 2.67 -0.92 9.66
N MET A 4 3.45 -0.98 8.59
CA MET A 4 3.01 -0.49 7.29
C MET A 4 2.47 -1.66 6.49
N LEU A 5 1.28 -1.50 5.95
CA LEU A 5 0.65 -2.46 5.05
C LEU A 5 0.83 -1.92 3.64
N LEU A 6 1.69 -2.58 2.87
CA LEU A 6 2.03 -2.18 1.50
C LEU A 6 1.08 -2.94 0.57
N ILE A 7 0.12 -2.23 0.00
CA ILE A 7 -0.93 -2.81 -0.82
C ILE A 7 -0.45 -2.85 -2.26
N CYS A 8 -0.05 -4.02 -2.72
CA CYS A 8 0.39 -4.23 -4.09
C CYS A 8 -0.79 -4.71 -4.94
N ARG A 9 -0.73 -4.42 -6.24
CA ARG A 9 -1.75 -4.89 -7.18
C ARG A 9 -1.12 -5.22 -8.52
N ASN A 10 -1.70 -6.19 -9.19
CA ASN A 10 -1.39 -6.47 -10.58
C ASN A 10 -2.13 -5.43 -11.43
N GLU A 11 -1.39 -4.52 -12.04
CA GLU A 11 -1.99 -3.40 -12.77
C GLU A 11 -2.74 -3.86 -14.03
N THR A 12 -2.33 -4.95 -14.65
CA THR A 12 -3.06 -5.52 -15.78
C THR A 12 -4.45 -5.99 -15.37
N LEU A 13 -4.54 -6.66 -14.21
CA LEU A 13 -5.84 -7.08 -13.68
C LEU A 13 -6.68 -5.88 -13.23
N TRP A 14 -6.04 -4.90 -12.61
CA TRP A 14 -6.72 -3.67 -12.18
C TRP A 14 -7.34 -2.93 -13.35
N ASP A 15 -6.61 -2.82 -14.46
CA ASP A 15 -7.08 -2.13 -15.66
C ASP A 15 -8.29 -2.81 -16.32
N LYS A 16 -8.47 -4.11 -16.08
CA LYS A 16 -9.61 -4.87 -16.58
C LYS A 16 -10.88 -4.68 -15.76
N LEU A 17 -10.76 -4.11 -14.56
CA LEU A 17 -11.92 -3.87 -13.70
C LEU A 17 -12.75 -2.70 -14.26
N SER A 18 -14.08 -2.80 -14.10
CA SER A 18 -14.97 -1.70 -14.41
C SER A 18 -14.79 -0.57 -13.39
N PRO A 19 -15.18 0.68 -13.73
CA PRO A 19 -15.21 1.77 -12.76
C PRO A 19 -15.99 1.41 -11.48
N ALA A 20 -17.12 0.71 -11.63
CA ALA A 20 -17.92 0.29 -10.48
C ALA A 20 -17.18 -0.70 -9.58
N GLU A 21 -16.46 -1.66 -10.16
CA GLU A 21 -15.66 -2.62 -9.41
C GLU A 21 -14.52 -1.93 -8.65
N ARG A 22 -13.84 -0.97 -9.28
CA ARG A 22 -12.77 -0.20 -8.62
C ARG A 22 -13.33 0.64 -7.48
N GLN A 23 -14.50 1.27 -7.70
CA GLN A 23 -15.14 2.08 -6.66
C GLN A 23 -15.53 1.23 -5.44
N LYS A 24 -15.99 0.00 -5.67
CA LYS A 24 -16.31 -0.92 -4.58
C LYS A 24 -15.07 -1.26 -3.77
N ILE A 25 -13.94 -1.51 -4.43
CA ILE A 25 -12.68 -1.80 -3.75
C ILE A 25 -12.25 -0.61 -2.88
N TYR A 26 -12.33 0.61 -3.41
CA TYR A 26 -12.02 1.82 -2.64
C TYR A 26 -12.99 2.02 -1.48
N ALA A 27 -14.27 1.78 -1.70
CA ALA A 27 -15.29 1.93 -0.66
C ALA A 27 -15.07 0.93 0.48
N ASP A 28 -14.82 -0.34 0.15
CA ASP A 28 -14.58 -1.38 1.14
C ASP A 28 -13.28 -1.12 1.93
N THR A 29 -12.25 -0.61 1.27
CA THR A 29 -11.00 -0.22 1.93
C THR A 29 -11.22 0.95 2.88
N ARG A 30 -12.01 1.94 2.45
CA ARG A 30 -12.35 3.09 3.30
C ARG A 30 -13.14 2.66 4.53
N GLU A 31 -14.11 1.76 4.35
CA GLU A 31 -14.90 1.22 5.46
C GLU A 31 -14.01 0.54 6.50
N LEU A 32 -13.03 -0.25 6.04
CA LEU A 32 -12.06 -0.85 6.93
C LEU A 32 -11.25 0.20 7.69
N SER A 33 -10.78 1.25 7.00
CA SER A 33 -9.99 2.30 7.64
C SER A 33 -10.82 3.08 8.68
N GLU A 34 -12.11 3.27 8.42
CA GLU A 34 -13.03 3.92 9.36
C GLU A 34 -13.23 3.07 10.61
N GLU A 35 -13.39 1.77 10.45
CA GLU A 35 -13.49 0.84 11.57
C GLU A 35 -12.21 0.86 12.42
N LEU A 36 -11.04 0.82 11.77
CA LEU A 36 -9.76 0.88 12.47
C LEU A 36 -9.55 2.22 13.17
N THR A 37 -10.01 3.30 12.57
CA THR A 37 -9.97 4.63 13.19
C THR A 37 -10.79 4.66 14.47
N SER A 38 -11.96 4.04 14.47
CA SER A 38 -12.82 3.99 15.66
C SER A 38 -12.18 3.20 16.80
N ARG A 39 -11.24 2.32 16.50
CA ARG A 39 -10.50 1.53 17.49
C ARG A 39 -9.15 2.17 17.86
N GLY A 40 -8.83 3.33 17.31
CA GLY A 40 -7.53 3.97 17.54
C GLY A 40 -6.36 3.27 16.88
N GLN A 41 -6.60 2.43 15.89
CA GLN A 41 -5.58 1.61 15.24
C GLN A 41 -5.10 2.15 13.90
N TYR A 42 -5.82 3.06 13.28
CA TYR A 42 -5.49 3.61 11.97
C TYR A 42 -4.68 4.90 12.11
N LEU A 43 -3.49 4.93 11.53
CA LEU A 43 -2.61 6.11 11.59
C LEU A 43 -2.56 6.89 10.28
N GLY A 44 -3.00 6.31 9.18
CA GLY A 44 -3.03 6.96 7.88
C GLY A 44 -2.83 5.99 6.75
N GLY A 45 -3.02 6.48 5.54
CA GLY A 45 -2.83 5.72 4.32
C GLY A 45 -3.50 6.39 3.15
N PHE A 46 -3.04 6.06 1.94
CA PHE A 46 -3.60 6.60 0.71
C PHE A 46 -3.46 5.59 -0.42
N PRO A 47 -4.43 5.54 -1.34
CA PRO A 47 -4.21 4.90 -2.63
C PRO A 47 -3.24 5.73 -3.47
N LEU A 48 -2.53 5.05 -4.37
CA LEU A 48 -1.57 5.70 -5.25
C LEU A 48 -2.07 5.63 -6.69
N HIS A 49 -1.63 6.58 -7.52
CA HIS A 49 -1.81 6.49 -8.96
C HIS A 49 -1.03 5.29 -9.51
N PRO A 50 -1.37 4.80 -10.72
CA PRO A 50 -0.65 3.69 -11.33
C PRO A 50 0.85 3.96 -11.47
N SER A 51 1.63 2.89 -11.60
CA SER A 51 3.09 2.97 -11.72
C SER A 51 3.55 3.82 -12.90
N SER A 52 2.71 3.98 -13.94
CA SER A 52 3.01 4.88 -15.07
C SER A 52 3.16 6.34 -14.66
N ALA A 53 2.58 6.74 -13.53
CA ALA A 53 2.71 8.10 -13.00
C ALA A 53 3.94 8.26 -12.10
N ALA A 54 4.68 7.19 -11.86
CA ALA A 54 5.84 7.22 -10.97
C ALA A 54 7.03 7.93 -11.62
N THR A 55 7.88 8.49 -10.76
CA THR A 55 9.17 9.05 -11.16
C THR A 55 10.23 8.45 -10.24
N SER A 56 11.30 7.93 -10.82
CA SER A 56 12.40 7.33 -10.07
C SER A 56 13.60 8.23 -10.08
N VAL A 57 14.26 8.40 -8.94
CA VAL A 57 15.41 9.28 -8.79
C VAL A 57 16.58 8.49 -8.23
N ARG A 58 17.74 8.61 -8.87
CA ARG A 58 19.01 8.06 -8.39
C ARG A 58 20.05 9.16 -8.37
N VAL A 59 20.99 9.05 -7.45
CA VAL A 59 22.17 9.91 -7.43
C VAL A 59 23.38 9.01 -7.60
N ARG A 60 24.16 9.25 -8.67
CA ARG A 60 25.36 8.48 -9.00
C ARG A 60 26.47 9.46 -9.35
N ASP A 61 27.62 9.30 -8.71
CA ASP A 61 28.79 10.18 -8.93
C ASP A 61 28.43 11.66 -8.78
N GLY A 62 27.60 11.99 -7.77
CA GLY A 62 27.13 13.36 -7.54
C GLY A 62 26.11 13.86 -8.53
N LYS A 63 25.65 13.03 -9.45
CA LYS A 63 24.65 13.42 -10.47
C LYS A 63 23.29 12.85 -10.15
N ARG A 64 22.28 13.68 -10.35
CA ARG A 64 20.88 13.30 -10.19
C ARG A 64 20.36 12.70 -11.48
N LEU A 65 19.91 11.44 -11.42
CA LEU A 65 19.33 10.73 -12.55
C LEU A 65 17.84 10.57 -12.28
N VAL A 66 17.02 11.14 -13.16
CA VAL A 66 15.55 11.10 -13.04
C VAL A 66 14.99 10.30 -14.20
N THR A 67 14.14 9.33 -13.90
CA THR A 67 13.56 8.44 -14.90
C THR A 67 12.05 8.35 -14.67
N ASP A 68 11.26 8.39 -15.75
CA ASP A 68 9.83 8.15 -15.68
C ASP A 68 9.56 6.69 -15.40
N GLY A 69 8.55 6.44 -14.55
CA GLY A 69 8.15 5.09 -14.20
C GLY A 69 8.75 4.58 -12.90
N PRO A 70 8.36 3.38 -12.47
CA PRO A 70 8.86 2.78 -11.24
C PRO A 70 10.31 2.32 -11.43
N PHE A 71 11.04 2.16 -10.30
CA PHE A 71 12.44 1.73 -10.37
C PHE A 71 12.58 0.28 -10.89
N ALA A 72 11.51 -0.51 -10.81
CA ALA A 72 11.48 -1.88 -11.31
C ALA A 72 10.09 -2.18 -11.86
N GLU A 73 10.05 -2.86 -13.01
CA GLU A 73 8.80 -3.35 -13.59
C GLU A 73 8.56 -4.76 -13.07
N THR A 74 7.62 -4.87 -12.15
CA THR A 74 7.23 -6.13 -11.52
C THR A 74 5.77 -6.42 -11.86
N ARG A 75 5.38 -7.71 -11.72
CA ARG A 75 3.99 -8.12 -11.99
C ARG A 75 3.01 -7.39 -11.06
N GLU A 76 3.37 -7.23 -9.81
CA GLU A 76 2.60 -6.45 -8.85
C GLU A 76 3.36 -5.18 -8.50
N GLN A 77 2.64 -4.06 -8.51
CA GLN A 77 3.18 -2.75 -8.21
C GLN A 77 2.50 -2.20 -6.97
N LEU A 78 3.23 -1.40 -6.21
CA LEU A 78 2.65 -0.72 -5.05
C LEU A 78 1.50 0.17 -5.52
N GLY A 79 0.30 -0.10 -5.00
CA GLY A 79 -0.92 0.64 -5.36
C GLY A 79 -1.49 1.46 -4.22
N GLY A 80 -0.93 1.35 -3.03
CA GLY A 80 -1.38 2.10 -1.86
C GLY A 80 -0.71 1.60 -0.60
N TYR A 81 -0.98 2.28 0.50
CA TYR A 81 -0.43 1.87 1.79
C TYR A 81 -1.36 2.27 2.92
N MET A 82 -1.17 1.60 4.05
CA MET A 82 -1.90 1.87 5.29
C MET A 82 -0.92 1.70 6.45
N ILE A 83 -0.97 2.58 7.42
CA ILE A 83 -0.17 2.45 8.65
C ILE A 83 -1.13 2.18 9.80
N VAL A 84 -0.85 1.12 10.55
CA VAL A 84 -1.68 0.71 11.68
C VAL A 84 -0.85 0.56 12.95
N ASP A 85 -1.49 0.81 14.09
CA ASP A 85 -0.90 0.59 15.40
C ASP A 85 -1.68 -0.51 16.09
N VAL A 86 -1.05 -1.65 16.29
CA VAL A 86 -1.67 -2.85 16.84
C VAL A 86 -0.73 -3.50 17.86
N LYS A 87 -1.25 -4.49 18.60
CA LYS A 87 -0.47 -5.10 19.69
C LYS A 87 0.64 -6.02 19.19
N ASP A 88 0.46 -6.69 18.03
CA ASP A 88 1.41 -7.68 17.52
C ASP A 88 1.24 -7.92 16.02
N LEU A 89 2.11 -8.75 15.46
CA LEU A 89 2.10 -9.09 14.04
C LEU A 89 0.82 -9.82 13.64
N ASP A 90 0.30 -10.69 14.49
CA ASP A 90 -0.92 -11.45 14.17
C ASP A 90 -2.11 -10.52 13.95
N ASP A 91 -2.23 -9.46 14.73
CA ASP A 91 -3.26 -8.44 14.53
C ASP A 91 -3.07 -7.70 13.21
N ALA A 92 -1.83 -7.36 12.87
CA ALA A 92 -1.52 -6.71 11.60
C ALA A 92 -1.88 -7.62 10.41
N ILE A 93 -1.57 -8.91 10.50
CA ILE A 93 -1.91 -9.90 9.48
C ILE A 93 -3.42 -10.01 9.31
N ALA A 94 -4.16 -10.04 10.43
CA ALA A 94 -5.62 -10.12 10.39
C ALA A 94 -6.23 -8.90 9.66
N ILE A 95 -5.68 -7.72 9.90
CA ILE A 95 -6.12 -6.51 9.20
C ILE A 95 -5.76 -6.58 7.70
N ALA A 96 -4.53 -6.98 7.38
CA ALA A 96 -4.08 -7.10 5.99
C ALA A 96 -4.97 -8.06 5.19
N ALA A 97 -5.40 -9.17 5.80
CA ALA A 97 -6.27 -10.15 5.17
C ALA A 97 -7.66 -9.60 4.84
N ARG A 98 -8.08 -8.50 5.48
CA ARG A 98 -9.37 -7.85 5.24
C ARG A 98 -9.29 -6.79 4.13
N ILE A 99 -8.12 -6.41 3.68
CA ILE A 99 -7.96 -5.47 2.58
C ILE A 99 -8.41 -6.17 1.29
N PRO A 100 -9.37 -5.59 0.52
CA PRO A 100 -9.94 -6.28 -0.65
C PRO A 100 -8.89 -6.78 -1.66
N LEU A 101 -7.83 -6.01 -1.90
CA LEU A 101 -6.80 -6.41 -2.86
C LEU A 101 -5.96 -7.61 -2.41
N ALA A 102 -6.01 -8.00 -1.12
CA ALA A 102 -5.33 -9.19 -0.67
C ALA A 102 -5.90 -10.47 -1.29
N ARG A 103 -7.11 -10.42 -1.86
CA ARG A 103 -7.76 -11.57 -2.50
C ARG A 103 -7.21 -11.85 -3.90
N THR A 104 -6.69 -10.83 -4.57
CA THR A 104 -6.23 -10.93 -5.96
C THR A 104 -4.76 -10.59 -6.14
N SER A 105 -4.19 -9.92 -5.15
CA SER A 105 -2.80 -9.46 -5.15
C SER A 105 -2.22 -9.66 -3.76
N THR A 106 -1.19 -8.92 -3.42
CA THR A 106 -0.46 -9.12 -2.18
C THR A 106 -0.51 -7.87 -1.31
N VAL A 107 -0.67 -8.07 0.00
CA VAL A 107 -0.44 -7.02 0.99
C VAL A 107 0.79 -7.43 1.80
N GLU A 108 1.84 -6.64 1.71
CA GLU A 108 3.06 -6.89 2.48
C GLU A 108 2.94 -6.18 3.83
N VAL A 109 3.19 -6.91 4.90
CA VAL A 109 3.15 -6.38 6.26
C VAL A 109 4.58 -6.15 6.74
N ARG A 110 4.93 -4.91 7.06
CA ARG A 110 6.30 -4.59 7.45
C ARG A 110 6.31 -3.76 8.73
N PRO A 111 7.04 -4.21 9.77
CA PRO A 111 7.13 -3.43 11.00
C PRO A 111 7.87 -2.11 10.78
N VAL A 112 7.37 -1.05 11.38
CA VAL A 112 7.99 0.27 11.35
C VAL A 112 9.07 0.32 12.44
N ARG A 113 10.24 0.83 12.11
CA ARG A 113 11.28 1.08 13.11
C ARG A 113 10.89 2.32 13.91
N GLU A 114 10.68 2.15 15.19
CA GLU A 114 10.29 3.23 16.08
C GLU A 114 11.43 3.58 17.04
N GLY A 115 11.50 4.86 17.38
CA GLY A 115 12.43 5.33 18.41
C GLY A 115 13.89 5.40 18.00
N GLN A 116 14.24 5.11 16.74
CA GLN A 116 15.60 5.20 16.23
C GLN A 116 15.64 5.72 14.82
N PRO A 117 16.63 6.55 14.48
CA PRO A 117 16.85 6.96 13.10
C PRO A 117 17.23 5.74 12.26
N SER A 118 16.79 5.72 11.03
CA SER A 118 17.10 4.65 10.08
C SER A 118 18.51 4.78 9.50
#